data_b7cd6582f491c1234c9c78e978038bed
#
_entry.id   b7cd6582f491c1234c9c78e978038bed
#
_cell.length_a   1.000
_cell.length_b   1.000
_cell.length_c   1.000
_cell.angle_alpha   90.00
_cell.angle_beta   90.00
_cell.angle_gamma   90.00
#
_symmetry.space_group_name_H-M   'P 1'
#
loop_
_entity.id
_entity.type
_entity.pdbx_description
1 polymer ?
#
loop_
_entity_poly.entity_id
_entity_poly.type
_entity_poly.pdbx_seq_one_letter_code
_entity_poly.pdbx_strand_id
1 'polypeptide(L)'
;MMGTMTESMSDLKNALENLSPAQHGFSYLDLERAPVAEGDLSGWIIPAKDLYDVAGMPTTFGSKARTRMATETDPFIAAYEARGALIPGKSVSSELGLTVDAEPRDLPAVHNPIWPGRTPGGSSGGAAAMVARGLVRAAHGSDGGGSIRIPAAACGIVGFKPSATTLAVHGYLTTSVEDQAFLHQLEPVLDRPLRIGVLTTPIIADTEVQSEYLTAVAEAAEKLAAAGHEVIEVGGWPEAETTFDHFTNLFSYRLAELEHYDYIAEWLREKGLHVTAEQVRESETYARTLQARLAEHWGVDVILNPTIASDPPATGAFTSLPPAENFAAQARWVPWTSLFNIAGSCAISLPWPVPGRPQPAAVHLGSLTLDDAELLALARQLHV
;
A
#
# COMPACT_ATOMS: atom_id res chain seq x y z
N MET A 1 16.10 -16.80 2.72
CA MET A 1 15.97 -17.38 4.09
C MET A 1 15.16 -16.35 4.88
N MET A 2 13.88 -16.61 5.17
CA MET A 2 13.13 -15.81 6.13
C MET A 2 13.78 -16.04 7.50
N GLY A 3 14.26 -14.97 8.13
CA GLY A 3 14.70 -15.00 9.52
C GLY A 3 13.55 -15.42 10.43
N THR A 4 13.84 -16.01 11.59
CA THR A 4 12.84 -16.23 12.64
C THR A 4 12.23 -14.87 13.00
N MET A 5 10.89 -14.74 12.87
CA MET A 5 10.18 -13.51 13.22
C MET A 5 10.46 -13.13 14.67
N THR A 6 10.63 -11.83 14.92
CA THR A 6 10.82 -11.31 16.28
C THR A 6 9.50 -11.40 17.06
N GLU A 7 9.55 -12.03 18.23
CA GLU A 7 8.38 -12.25 19.10
C GLU A 7 8.43 -11.35 20.36
N SER A 8 9.53 -10.61 20.54
CA SER A 8 9.72 -9.73 21.70
C SER A 8 10.53 -8.48 21.35
N MET A 9 10.44 -7.45 22.19
CA MET A 9 11.29 -6.25 22.08
C MET A 9 12.79 -6.57 22.20
N SER A 10 13.16 -7.60 22.95
CA SER A 10 14.55 -8.06 23.03
C SER A 10 15.03 -8.61 21.70
N ASP A 11 14.19 -9.38 20.99
CA ASP A 11 14.53 -9.92 19.69
C ASP A 11 14.62 -8.79 18.65
N LEU A 12 13.69 -7.82 18.69
CA LEU A 12 13.76 -6.64 17.83
C LEU A 12 15.05 -5.86 18.07
N LYS A 13 15.42 -5.61 19.32
CA LYS A 13 16.67 -4.91 19.67
C LYS A 13 17.89 -5.63 19.11
N ASN A 14 17.99 -6.93 19.29
CA ASN A 14 19.09 -7.75 18.77
C ASN A 14 19.13 -7.73 17.24
N ALA A 15 17.97 -7.82 16.57
CA ALA A 15 17.88 -7.77 15.11
C ALA A 15 18.32 -6.41 14.53
N LEU A 16 18.12 -5.32 15.28
CA LEU A 16 18.47 -3.96 14.86
C LEU A 16 19.96 -3.62 15.06
N GLU A 17 20.72 -4.34 15.92
CA GLU A 17 22.10 -4.00 16.27
C GLU A 17 23.04 -3.81 15.08
N ASN A 18 22.81 -4.56 13.99
CA ASN A 18 23.67 -4.54 12.79
C ASN A 18 23.00 -3.88 11.57
N LEU A 19 21.86 -3.19 11.77
CA LEU A 19 21.13 -2.54 10.70
C LEU A 19 21.25 -1.03 10.80
N SER A 20 21.54 -0.39 9.66
CA SER A 20 21.48 1.08 9.54
C SER A 20 20.01 1.56 9.49
N PRO A 21 19.72 2.84 9.76
CA PRO A 21 18.40 3.45 9.61
C PRO A 21 17.73 3.16 8.25
N ALA A 22 18.50 3.23 7.16
CA ALA A 22 18.03 2.90 5.83
C ALA A 22 17.64 1.41 5.67
N GLN A 23 18.26 0.52 6.43
CA GLN A 23 17.98 -0.91 6.37
C GLN A 23 16.80 -1.32 7.26
N HIS A 24 16.68 -0.77 8.47
CA HIS A 24 15.60 -1.14 9.37
C HIS A 24 14.29 -0.39 9.12
N GLY A 25 14.31 0.76 8.43
CA GLY A 25 13.10 1.47 8.02
C GLY A 25 12.36 2.26 9.11
N PHE A 26 12.89 2.36 10.34
CA PHE A 26 12.34 3.23 11.38
C PHE A 26 12.78 4.70 11.16
N SER A 27 11.83 5.63 11.24
CA SER A 27 12.08 7.08 11.35
C SER A 27 12.25 7.52 12.80
N TYR A 28 11.58 6.83 13.71
CA TYR A 28 11.69 6.98 15.16
C TYR A 28 11.56 5.62 15.84
N LEU A 29 12.32 5.41 16.91
CA LEU A 29 12.34 4.14 17.64
C LEU A 29 12.45 4.40 19.14
N ASP A 30 11.60 3.76 19.93
CA ASP A 30 11.60 3.72 21.39
C ASP A 30 11.55 2.26 21.86
N LEU A 31 12.72 1.70 22.14
CA LEU A 31 12.87 0.31 22.57
C LEU A 31 12.47 0.07 24.03
N GLU A 32 12.21 1.12 24.79
CA GLU A 32 11.81 1.03 26.20
C GLU A 32 10.27 1.19 26.36
N ARG A 33 9.54 1.45 25.26
CA ARG A 33 8.09 1.58 25.31
C ARG A 33 7.44 0.27 25.73
N ALA A 34 6.53 0.35 26.69
CA ALA A 34 5.72 -0.76 27.16
C ALA A 34 4.34 -0.79 26.45
N PRO A 35 3.69 -1.95 26.36
CA PRO A 35 2.30 -2.02 25.95
C PRO A 35 1.41 -1.21 26.90
N VAL A 36 0.36 -0.56 26.35
CA VAL A 36 -0.59 0.24 27.15
C VAL A 36 -1.79 -0.58 27.62
N ALA A 37 -2.03 -1.73 27.01
CA ALA A 37 -3.11 -2.66 27.32
C ALA A 37 -2.70 -4.11 27.07
N GLU A 38 -3.54 -5.03 27.52
CA GLU A 38 -3.50 -6.45 27.15
C GLU A 38 -4.72 -6.80 26.31
N GLY A 39 -4.57 -7.74 25.37
CA GLY A 39 -5.65 -8.19 24.50
C GLY A 39 -5.20 -9.26 23.51
N ASP A 40 -5.95 -9.46 22.46
CA ASP A 40 -5.71 -10.45 21.40
C ASP A 40 -4.47 -10.15 20.54
N LEU A 41 -3.95 -8.91 20.59
CA LEU A 41 -2.69 -8.51 19.97
C LEU A 41 -1.51 -8.45 20.96
N SER A 42 -1.64 -8.98 22.18
CA SER A 42 -0.52 -9.08 23.11
C SER A 42 0.61 -9.91 22.51
N GLY A 43 1.83 -9.36 22.51
CA GLY A 43 3.00 -9.94 21.85
C GLY A 43 3.19 -9.50 20.38
N TRP A 44 2.23 -8.81 19.78
CA TRP A 44 2.43 -8.22 18.45
C TRP A 44 3.16 -6.88 18.54
N ILE A 45 4.20 -6.74 17.72
CA ILE A 45 4.95 -5.50 17.54
C ILE A 45 4.52 -4.89 16.20
N ILE A 46 3.82 -3.75 16.26
CA ILE A 46 3.23 -3.10 15.08
C ILE A 46 3.67 -1.63 15.02
N PRO A 47 4.76 -1.31 14.31
CA PRO A 47 5.18 0.08 14.10
C PRO A 47 4.11 0.89 13.38
N ALA A 48 3.95 2.17 13.75
CA ALA A 48 3.02 3.08 13.10
C ALA A 48 3.69 3.81 11.94
N LYS A 49 2.97 4.04 10.84
CA LYS A 49 3.47 4.84 9.71
C LYS A 49 3.69 6.29 10.14
N ASP A 50 4.78 6.91 9.71
CA ASP A 50 5.20 8.26 10.10
C ASP A 50 4.42 9.40 9.40
N LEU A 51 3.16 9.15 9.12
CA LEU A 51 2.15 10.14 8.71
C LEU A 51 1.03 10.29 9.75
N TYR A 52 1.03 9.48 10.80
CA TYR A 52 -0.03 9.40 11.79
C TYR A 52 0.55 9.50 13.20
N ASP A 53 -0.17 10.17 14.07
CA ASP A 53 0.29 10.47 15.42
C ASP A 53 0.21 9.26 16.35
N VAL A 54 1.22 9.17 17.21
CA VAL A 54 1.25 8.30 18.39
C VAL A 54 1.67 9.17 19.57
N ALA A 55 0.86 9.26 20.60
CA ALA A 55 1.10 10.11 21.75
C ALA A 55 2.51 9.88 22.35
N GLY A 56 3.25 10.98 22.54
CA GLY A 56 4.62 10.96 23.04
C GLY A 56 5.71 10.66 21.99
N MET A 57 5.33 10.42 20.72
CA MET A 57 6.30 10.22 19.63
C MET A 57 6.31 11.42 18.67
N PRO A 58 7.45 11.70 18.00
CA PRO A 58 7.48 12.65 16.90
C PRO A 58 6.76 12.07 15.68
N THR A 59 6.07 12.94 14.93
CA THR A 59 5.58 12.64 13.59
C THR A 59 6.25 13.60 12.62
N THR A 60 6.98 13.05 11.64
CA THR A 60 7.76 13.87 10.68
C THR A 60 7.00 14.13 9.38
N PHE A 61 5.96 13.36 9.08
CA PHE A 61 5.28 13.38 7.78
C PHE A 61 6.24 13.19 6.58
N GLY A 62 7.35 12.47 6.81
CA GLY A 62 8.40 12.24 5.81
C GLY A 62 9.30 13.46 5.57
N SER A 63 9.31 14.46 6.45
CA SER A 63 10.21 15.61 6.37
C SER A 63 10.56 16.15 7.77
N LYS A 64 11.86 16.46 8.01
CA LYS A 64 12.30 17.07 9.27
C LYS A 64 11.63 18.42 9.54
N ALA A 65 11.39 19.20 8.49
CA ALA A 65 10.75 20.51 8.61
C ALA A 65 9.30 20.45 9.14
N ARG A 66 8.64 19.27 9.03
CA ARG A 66 7.27 19.03 9.48
C ARG A 66 7.18 18.37 10.85
N THR A 67 8.32 18.05 11.46
CA THR A 67 8.36 17.28 12.70
C THR A 67 7.63 18.00 13.83
N ARG A 68 6.69 17.31 14.44
CA ARG A 68 6.00 17.74 15.66
C ARG A 68 5.85 16.59 16.65
N MET A 69 5.81 16.90 17.94
CA MET A 69 5.51 15.91 18.96
C MET A 69 4.00 15.72 19.02
N ALA A 70 3.57 14.46 18.92
CA ALA A 70 2.16 14.11 19.03
C ALA A 70 1.72 14.07 20.50
N THR A 71 0.57 14.69 20.79
CA THR A 71 -0.05 14.69 22.12
C THR A 71 -1.18 13.66 22.22
N GLU A 72 -1.69 13.19 21.08
CA GLU A 72 -2.76 12.21 20.96
C GLU A 72 -2.35 11.11 20.01
N THR A 73 -2.97 9.95 20.13
CA THR A 73 -2.77 8.82 19.20
C THR A 73 -3.91 8.81 18.19
N ASP A 74 -3.59 8.63 16.91
CA ASP A 74 -4.57 8.42 15.84
C ASP A 74 -5.57 7.33 16.21
N PRO A 75 -6.88 7.50 15.96
CA PRO A 75 -7.91 6.54 16.39
C PRO A 75 -7.71 5.12 15.88
N PHE A 76 -7.24 4.94 14.64
CA PHE A 76 -6.96 3.60 14.12
C PHE A 76 -5.80 2.93 14.86
N ILE A 77 -4.76 3.69 15.14
CA ILE A 77 -3.58 3.22 15.87
C ILE A 77 -3.95 2.92 17.34
N ALA A 78 -4.71 3.80 17.98
CA ALA A 78 -5.20 3.59 19.34
C ALA A 78 -6.05 2.31 19.47
N ALA A 79 -6.80 1.96 18.41
CA ALA A 79 -7.63 0.76 18.42
C ALA A 79 -6.79 -0.53 18.50
N TYR A 80 -5.70 -0.67 17.72
CA TYR A 80 -4.86 -1.85 17.83
C TYR A 80 -3.92 -1.82 19.06
N GLU A 81 -3.53 -0.62 19.54
CA GLU A 81 -2.80 -0.47 20.80
C GLU A 81 -3.68 -0.92 21.98
N ALA A 82 -4.98 -0.59 21.99
CA ALA A 82 -5.95 -1.04 22.99
C ALA A 82 -6.18 -2.57 22.98
N ARG A 83 -5.93 -3.23 21.84
CA ARG A 83 -5.92 -4.70 21.72
C ARG A 83 -4.63 -5.36 22.23
N GLY A 84 -3.68 -4.60 22.74
CA GLY A 84 -2.44 -5.10 23.32
C GLY A 84 -1.23 -5.05 22.39
N ALA A 85 -1.34 -4.50 21.18
CA ALA A 85 -0.19 -4.35 20.30
C ALA A 85 0.82 -3.34 20.86
N LEU A 86 2.10 -3.67 20.73
CA LEU A 86 3.19 -2.78 21.10
C LEU A 86 3.62 -1.93 19.89
N ILE A 87 3.66 -0.61 20.07
CA ILE A 87 4.13 0.34 19.06
C ILE A 87 5.55 0.78 19.44
N PRO A 88 6.62 0.18 18.86
CA PRO A 88 7.99 0.51 19.24
C PRO A 88 8.49 1.80 18.60
N GLY A 89 7.74 2.38 17.64
CA GLY A 89 8.18 3.53 16.89
C GLY A 89 7.41 3.76 15.61
N LYS A 90 8.01 4.58 14.74
CA LYS A 90 7.41 5.06 13.49
C LYS A 90 8.19 4.53 12.29
N SER A 91 7.48 4.10 11.24
CA SER A 91 8.10 3.63 9.99
C SER A 91 8.22 4.75 8.97
N VAL A 92 9.36 4.82 8.28
CA VAL A 92 9.62 5.81 7.22
C VAL A 92 8.54 5.77 6.14
N SER A 93 8.08 6.96 5.77
CA SER A 93 7.17 7.20 4.65
C SER A 93 7.78 8.24 3.71
N SER A 94 7.37 8.27 2.45
CA SER A 94 7.60 9.44 1.61
C SER A 94 6.90 10.68 2.19
N GLU A 95 7.37 11.87 1.82
CA GLU A 95 6.80 13.13 2.32
C GLU A 95 5.30 13.20 2.04
N LEU A 96 4.50 13.42 3.11
CA LEU A 96 3.03 13.49 3.08
C LEU A 96 2.35 12.29 2.40
N GLY A 97 3.09 11.19 2.16
CA GLY A 97 2.59 10.03 1.44
C GLY A 97 2.34 10.28 -0.06
N LEU A 98 3.04 11.24 -0.67
CA LEU A 98 2.75 11.72 -2.02
C LEU A 98 3.40 10.89 -3.13
N THR A 99 4.40 10.06 -2.80
CA THR A 99 5.14 9.26 -3.78
C THR A 99 5.08 7.76 -3.48
N VAL A 100 5.33 6.96 -4.51
CA VAL A 100 5.32 5.49 -4.44
C VAL A 100 6.70 4.91 -4.11
N ASP A 101 7.56 5.72 -3.51
CA ASP A 101 8.85 5.36 -2.93
C ASP A 101 8.87 5.60 -1.41
N ALA A 102 9.99 5.30 -0.75
CA ALA A 102 10.26 5.65 0.65
C ALA A 102 11.62 6.37 0.73
N GLU A 103 11.73 7.43 -0.04
CA GLU A 103 12.94 8.23 -0.23
C GLU A 103 12.69 9.70 0.17
N PRO A 104 12.38 9.97 1.46
CA PRO A 104 12.20 11.34 1.93
C PRO A 104 13.51 12.13 1.76
N ARG A 105 13.42 13.41 1.37
CA ARG A 105 14.59 14.21 0.95
C ARG A 105 15.60 14.49 2.06
N ASP A 106 15.13 14.62 3.29
CA ASP A 106 15.94 15.01 4.45
C ASP A 106 16.06 13.91 5.53
N LEU A 107 15.53 12.72 5.24
CA LEU A 107 15.64 11.52 6.05
C LEU A 107 16.31 10.40 5.23
N PRO A 108 16.86 9.36 5.87
CA PRO A 108 17.42 8.22 5.14
C PRO A 108 16.39 7.53 4.25
N ALA A 109 16.74 7.32 2.98
CA ALA A 109 15.96 6.47 2.07
C ALA A 109 15.95 5.02 2.58
N VAL A 110 14.82 4.33 2.44
CA VAL A 110 14.70 2.94 2.87
C VAL A 110 15.22 1.99 1.80
N HIS A 111 16.01 1.01 2.20
CA HIS A 111 16.54 -0.02 1.31
C HIS A 111 15.56 -1.19 1.18
N ASN A 112 15.27 -1.59 -0.05
CA ASN A 112 14.51 -2.80 -0.31
C ASN A 112 15.29 -4.04 0.16
N PRO A 113 14.69 -4.90 1.04
CA PRO A 113 15.41 -6.04 1.60
C PRO A 113 15.67 -7.17 0.60
N ILE A 114 14.83 -7.31 -0.44
CA ILE A 114 14.95 -8.40 -1.44
C ILE A 114 15.50 -7.92 -2.78
N TRP A 115 15.56 -6.60 -3.01
CA TRP A 115 16.08 -5.96 -4.20
C TRP A 115 17.17 -4.93 -3.85
N PRO A 116 18.44 -5.36 -3.67
CA PRO A 116 19.52 -4.44 -3.33
C PRO A 116 19.64 -3.26 -4.31
N GLY A 117 19.72 -2.03 -3.77
CA GLY A 117 19.85 -0.80 -4.56
C GLY A 117 18.55 -0.34 -5.25
N ARG A 118 17.41 -0.93 -4.91
CA ARG A 118 16.10 -0.56 -5.46
C ARG A 118 15.17 -0.03 -4.37
N THR A 119 14.15 0.72 -4.76
CA THR A 119 13.13 1.23 -3.85
C THR A 119 12.30 0.10 -3.24
N PRO A 120 11.92 0.16 -1.96
CA PRO A 120 10.96 -0.77 -1.35
C PRO A 120 9.52 -0.46 -1.78
N GLY A 121 9.31 0.50 -2.68
CA GLY A 121 8.01 1.08 -2.93
C GLY A 121 7.57 2.00 -1.80
N GLY A 122 6.40 2.60 -1.96
CA GLY A 122 5.85 3.58 -1.00
C GLY A 122 4.36 3.85 -1.21
N SER A 123 3.85 4.72 -0.36
CA SER A 123 4.53 5.52 0.66
C SER A 123 4.83 4.77 1.97
N SER A 124 4.29 3.56 2.19
CA SER A 124 4.54 2.77 3.42
C SER A 124 5.78 1.85 3.28
N GLY A 125 6.86 2.35 2.64
CA GLY A 125 8.02 1.52 2.31
C GLY A 125 8.86 1.11 3.52
N GLY A 126 8.93 1.94 4.58
CA GLY A 126 9.56 1.55 5.84
C GLY A 126 8.84 0.36 6.49
N ALA A 127 7.51 0.41 6.53
CA ALA A 127 6.67 -0.68 7.02
C ALA A 127 6.90 -1.98 6.23
N ALA A 128 6.92 -1.88 4.89
CA ALA A 128 7.17 -3.05 4.03
C ALA A 128 8.56 -3.64 4.25
N ALA A 129 9.60 -2.81 4.36
CA ALA A 129 10.96 -3.27 4.59
C ALA A 129 11.11 -4.00 5.93
N MET A 130 10.45 -3.52 6.99
CA MET A 130 10.45 -4.17 8.30
C MET A 130 9.82 -5.56 8.26
N VAL A 131 8.65 -5.69 7.66
CA VAL A 131 7.93 -6.96 7.53
C VAL A 131 8.72 -7.94 6.65
N ALA A 132 9.20 -7.50 5.49
CA ALA A 132 9.95 -8.35 4.57
C ALA A 132 11.31 -8.82 5.14
N ARG A 133 11.90 -8.07 6.09
CA ARG A 133 13.10 -8.49 6.84
C ARG A 133 12.79 -9.43 8.00
N GLY A 134 11.53 -9.61 8.38
CA GLY A 134 11.15 -10.36 9.57
C GLY A 134 11.42 -9.61 10.87
N LEU A 135 11.62 -8.28 10.84
CA LEU A 135 11.79 -7.46 12.05
C LEU A 135 10.49 -7.35 12.84
N VAL A 136 9.36 -7.38 12.15
CA VAL A 136 8.02 -7.37 12.75
C VAL A 136 7.09 -8.27 11.93
N ARG A 137 6.08 -8.83 12.57
CA ARG A 137 5.07 -9.68 11.93
C ARG A 137 4.10 -8.87 11.09
N ALA A 138 3.79 -7.66 11.53
CA ALA A 138 2.93 -6.72 10.85
C ALA A 138 3.41 -5.29 11.05
N ALA A 139 3.08 -4.39 10.13
CA ALA A 139 3.30 -2.96 10.28
C ALA A 139 2.10 -2.18 9.76
N HIS A 140 1.76 -1.08 10.44
CA HIS A 140 0.70 -0.18 10.01
C HIS A 140 1.12 0.61 8.79
N GLY A 141 0.20 0.75 7.83
CA GLY A 141 0.33 1.55 6.63
C GLY A 141 -0.94 2.33 6.32
N SER A 142 -0.89 3.13 5.26
CA SER A 142 -2.08 3.75 4.67
C SER A 142 -1.98 3.73 3.16
N ASP A 143 -3.12 3.66 2.48
CA ASP A 143 -3.22 3.47 1.04
C ASP A 143 -4.19 4.51 0.45
N GLY A 144 -3.64 5.51 -0.24
CA GLY A 144 -4.42 6.56 -0.90
C GLY A 144 -4.34 6.49 -2.44
N GLY A 145 -3.44 5.67 -2.97
CA GLY A 145 -3.25 5.43 -4.41
C GLY A 145 -2.53 4.11 -4.68
N GLY A 146 -2.39 3.25 -3.64
CA GLY A 146 -1.64 2.01 -3.67
C GLY A 146 -0.59 1.88 -2.57
N SER A 147 -0.52 2.83 -1.65
CA SER A 147 0.61 2.97 -0.70
C SER A 147 0.73 1.88 0.39
N ILE A 148 -0.12 0.87 0.42
CA ILE A 148 0.06 -0.42 1.12
C ILE A 148 0.43 -1.49 0.10
N ARG A 149 -0.30 -1.58 -1.00
CA ARG A 149 -0.21 -2.65 -2.01
C ARG A 149 1.09 -2.57 -2.84
N ILE A 150 1.52 -1.36 -3.21
CA ILE A 150 2.75 -1.13 -3.98
C ILE A 150 3.99 -1.57 -3.20
N PRO A 151 4.23 -1.09 -1.95
CA PRO A 151 5.39 -1.55 -1.21
C PRO A 151 5.28 -3.03 -0.80
N ALA A 152 4.09 -3.58 -0.63
CA ALA A 152 3.92 -5.03 -0.45
C ALA A 152 4.40 -5.80 -1.68
N ALA A 153 4.01 -5.38 -2.89
CA ALA A 153 4.48 -5.97 -4.15
C ALA A 153 6.01 -5.85 -4.31
N ALA A 154 6.56 -4.67 -4.04
CA ALA A 154 7.99 -4.41 -4.18
C ALA A 154 8.86 -5.19 -3.18
N CYS A 155 8.31 -5.54 -2.01
CA CYS A 155 9.01 -6.25 -0.95
C CYS A 155 8.61 -7.73 -0.82
N GLY A 156 7.74 -8.25 -1.68
CA GLY A 156 7.34 -9.66 -1.68
C GLY A 156 6.55 -10.10 -0.46
N ILE A 157 5.64 -9.25 0.02
CA ILE A 157 4.75 -9.48 1.17
C ILE A 157 3.28 -9.21 0.81
N VAL A 158 2.39 -9.40 1.75
CA VAL A 158 0.95 -9.17 1.59
C VAL A 158 0.58 -7.75 2.01
N GLY A 159 -0.18 -7.04 1.15
CA GLY A 159 -0.71 -5.72 1.47
C GLY A 159 -2.20 -5.63 1.15
N PHE A 160 -3.03 -5.42 2.15
CA PHE A 160 -4.48 -5.31 2.00
C PHE A 160 -4.95 -3.87 2.26
N LYS A 161 -5.71 -3.36 1.31
CA LYS A 161 -6.45 -2.10 1.39
C LYS A 161 -7.92 -2.41 1.65
N PRO A 162 -8.48 -2.10 2.83
CA PRO A 162 -9.91 -2.26 3.09
C PRO A 162 -10.78 -1.35 2.20
N SER A 163 -12.06 -1.65 2.11
CA SER A 163 -13.08 -0.76 1.56
C SER A 163 -13.12 0.55 2.35
N ALA A 164 -13.35 1.68 1.68
CA ALA A 164 -13.45 2.97 2.32
C ALA A 164 -14.25 3.96 1.50
N THR A 165 -14.86 4.93 2.18
CA THR A 165 -15.53 6.08 1.54
C THR A 165 -14.58 7.26 1.31
N THR A 166 -13.36 7.17 1.80
CA THR A 166 -12.29 8.16 1.65
C THR A 166 -11.21 7.64 0.71
N LEU A 167 -10.49 8.54 0.03
CA LEU A 167 -9.43 8.17 -0.89
C LEU A 167 -8.31 7.39 -0.20
N ALA A 168 -7.89 7.83 0.98
CA ALA A 168 -6.89 7.17 1.80
C ALA A 168 -7.52 6.37 2.93
N VAL A 169 -7.03 5.16 3.16
CA VAL A 169 -7.49 4.24 4.19
C VAL A 169 -6.29 3.66 4.95
N HIS A 170 -6.48 3.41 6.25
CA HIS A 170 -5.53 2.67 7.06
C HIS A 170 -5.60 1.17 6.75
N GLY A 171 -4.50 0.47 6.99
CA GLY A 171 -4.42 -0.98 6.90
C GLY A 171 -3.05 -1.48 7.34
N TYR A 172 -2.75 -2.71 6.98
CA TYR A 172 -1.52 -3.37 7.41
C TYR A 172 -0.75 -3.96 6.23
N LEU A 173 0.55 -4.15 6.46
CA LEU A 173 1.43 -5.00 5.66
C LEU A 173 1.80 -6.19 6.54
N THR A 174 1.71 -7.41 5.99
CA THR A 174 1.94 -8.68 6.70
C THR A 174 2.65 -9.68 5.79
N THR A 175 3.02 -10.83 6.33
CA THR A 175 3.55 -11.93 5.51
C THR A 175 2.47 -12.93 5.08
N SER A 176 1.25 -12.85 5.64
CA SER A 176 0.16 -13.79 5.35
C SER A 176 -1.19 -13.09 5.24
N VAL A 177 -2.12 -13.74 4.53
CA VAL A 177 -3.53 -13.31 4.44
C VAL A 177 -4.25 -13.55 5.77
N GLU A 178 -3.86 -14.57 6.52
CA GLU A 178 -4.38 -14.89 7.85
C GLU A 178 -4.14 -13.73 8.83
N ASP A 179 -2.93 -13.15 8.80
CA ASP A 179 -2.60 -11.99 9.63
C ASP A 179 -3.41 -10.75 9.25
N GLN A 180 -3.68 -10.54 7.96
CA GLN A 180 -4.60 -9.48 7.52
C GLN A 180 -6.00 -9.68 8.11
N ALA A 181 -6.55 -10.88 7.98
CA ALA A 181 -7.87 -11.21 8.51
C ALA A 181 -7.95 -11.01 10.03
N PHE A 182 -6.95 -11.49 10.77
CA PHE A 182 -6.87 -11.36 12.22
C PHE A 182 -6.78 -9.90 12.68
N LEU A 183 -5.89 -9.10 12.04
CA LEU A 183 -5.71 -7.69 12.37
C LEU A 183 -6.95 -6.86 12.10
N HIS A 184 -7.63 -7.12 11.00
CA HIS A 184 -8.87 -6.46 10.61
C HIS A 184 -10.13 -7.03 11.29
N GLN A 185 -9.99 -8.10 12.11
CA GLN A 185 -11.11 -8.78 12.80
C GLN A 185 -12.16 -9.28 11.81
N LEU A 186 -11.70 -9.84 10.69
CA LEU A 186 -12.55 -10.38 9.63
C LEU A 186 -12.52 -11.90 9.65
N GLU A 187 -13.67 -12.53 9.37
CA GLU A 187 -13.77 -13.96 9.15
C GLU A 187 -13.92 -14.21 7.64
N PRO A 188 -12.84 -14.58 6.94
CA PRO A 188 -12.89 -14.78 5.49
C PRO A 188 -13.74 -15.99 5.12
N VAL A 189 -14.88 -15.75 4.51
CA VAL A 189 -15.81 -16.75 3.99
C VAL A 189 -16.18 -16.41 2.55
N LEU A 190 -16.10 -17.40 1.68
CA LEU A 190 -16.55 -17.32 0.30
C LEU A 190 -17.26 -18.64 -0.05
N ASP A 191 -18.55 -18.59 -0.24
CA ASP A 191 -19.43 -19.76 -0.41
C ASP A 191 -20.01 -19.93 -1.83
N ARG A 192 -19.57 -19.06 -2.76
CA ARG A 192 -20.02 -19.07 -4.16
C ARG A 192 -18.86 -18.96 -5.15
N PRO A 193 -19.00 -19.52 -6.35
CA PRO A 193 -18.08 -19.18 -7.43
C PRO A 193 -18.22 -17.70 -7.82
N LEU A 194 -17.11 -17.13 -8.28
CA LEU A 194 -17.01 -15.74 -8.71
C LEU A 194 -16.77 -15.67 -10.21
N ARG A 195 -17.08 -14.51 -10.77
CA ARG A 195 -16.62 -14.07 -12.09
C ARG A 195 -15.42 -13.15 -11.92
N ILE A 196 -14.27 -13.52 -12.48
CA ILE A 196 -13.00 -12.82 -12.31
C ILE A 196 -12.52 -12.32 -13.68
N GLY A 197 -12.31 -11.00 -13.77
CA GLY A 197 -11.79 -10.35 -14.97
C GLY A 197 -10.27 -10.23 -14.91
N VAL A 198 -9.57 -10.79 -15.88
CA VAL A 198 -8.11 -10.62 -16.04
C VAL A 198 -7.84 -9.35 -16.84
N LEU A 199 -7.23 -8.36 -16.18
CA LEU A 199 -6.93 -7.06 -16.76
C LEU A 199 -5.42 -6.82 -16.79
N THR A 200 -4.80 -7.04 -17.93
CA THR A 200 -3.36 -6.80 -18.12
C THR A 200 -3.05 -5.46 -18.76
N THR A 201 -4.05 -4.81 -19.36
CA THR A 201 -3.91 -3.47 -19.94
C THR A 201 -3.74 -2.42 -18.84
N PRO A 202 -2.67 -1.60 -18.87
CA PRO A 202 -2.54 -0.44 -17.99
C PRO A 202 -3.72 0.53 -18.10
N ILE A 203 -4.13 1.17 -16.99
CA ILE A 203 -5.29 2.07 -16.97
C ILE A 203 -4.87 3.54 -16.93
N ILE A 204 -4.06 3.94 -15.93
CA ILE A 204 -3.79 5.38 -15.69
C ILE A 204 -2.58 5.94 -16.44
N ALA A 205 -1.77 5.08 -17.04
CA ALA A 205 -0.62 5.48 -17.85
C ALA A 205 -0.28 4.37 -18.84
N ASP A 206 0.08 4.73 -20.04
CA ASP A 206 0.60 3.78 -21.02
C ASP A 206 2.02 3.35 -20.63
N THR A 207 2.22 2.04 -20.51
CA THR A 207 3.51 1.45 -20.14
C THR A 207 3.59 -0.01 -20.57
N GLU A 208 4.81 -0.47 -20.81
CA GLU A 208 5.09 -1.90 -21.01
C GLU A 208 5.08 -2.62 -19.66
N VAL A 209 4.43 -3.77 -19.62
CA VAL A 209 4.40 -4.66 -18.45
C VAL A 209 5.41 -5.79 -18.65
N GLN A 210 6.29 -5.98 -17.67
CA GLN A 210 7.28 -7.07 -17.74
C GLN A 210 6.60 -8.43 -17.76
N SER A 211 7.16 -9.36 -18.57
CA SER A 211 6.59 -10.68 -18.83
C SER A 211 6.38 -11.53 -17.59
N GLU A 212 7.24 -11.39 -16.58
CA GLU A 212 7.14 -12.11 -15.31
C GLU A 212 5.88 -11.76 -14.51
N TYR A 213 5.43 -10.51 -14.60
CA TYR A 213 4.20 -10.07 -13.96
C TYR A 213 2.96 -10.53 -14.75
N LEU A 214 3.04 -10.55 -16.08
CA LEU A 214 1.98 -11.12 -16.92
C LEU A 214 1.85 -12.62 -16.70
N THR A 215 2.96 -13.34 -16.61
CA THR A 215 3.00 -14.77 -16.30
C THR A 215 2.39 -15.06 -14.93
N ALA A 216 2.76 -14.27 -13.90
CA ALA A 216 2.18 -14.40 -12.56
C ALA A 216 0.65 -14.24 -12.56
N VAL A 217 0.12 -13.27 -13.31
CA VAL A 217 -1.33 -13.08 -13.46
C VAL A 217 -1.98 -14.25 -14.19
N ALA A 218 -1.36 -14.77 -15.25
CA ALA A 218 -1.88 -15.93 -15.97
C ALA A 218 -1.93 -17.20 -15.10
N GLU A 219 -0.86 -17.48 -14.35
CA GLU A 219 -0.81 -18.62 -13.41
C GLU A 219 -1.82 -18.48 -12.26
N ALA A 220 -2.02 -17.25 -11.75
CA ALA A 220 -3.04 -16.96 -10.74
C ALA A 220 -4.45 -17.16 -11.32
N ALA A 221 -4.69 -16.76 -12.55
CA ALA A 221 -5.93 -16.97 -13.27
C ALA A 221 -6.26 -18.46 -13.43
N GLU A 222 -5.26 -19.26 -13.82
CA GLU A 222 -5.38 -20.73 -13.93
C GLU A 222 -5.72 -21.37 -12.56
N LYS A 223 -5.07 -20.91 -11.48
CA LYS A 223 -5.32 -21.41 -10.12
C LYS A 223 -6.74 -21.09 -9.66
N LEU A 224 -7.26 -19.89 -9.96
CA LEU A 224 -8.63 -19.49 -9.64
C LEU A 224 -9.66 -20.26 -10.50
N ALA A 225 -9.39 -20.48 -11.78
CA ALA A 225 -10.24 -21.31 -12.62
C ALA A 225 -10.30 -22.77 -12.11
N ALA A 226 -9.17 -23.33 -11.69
CA ALA A 226 -9.11 -24.67 -11.09
C ALA A 226 -9.85 -24.76 -9.74
N ALA A 227 -9.96 -23.64 -9.02
CA ALA A 227 -10.77 -23.53 -7.79
C ALA A 227 -12.29 -23.41 -8.07
N GLY A 228 -12.71 -23.33 -9.34
CA GLY A 228 -14.12 -23.32 -9.75
C GLY A 228 -14.69 -21.92 -10.04
N HIS A 229 -13.86 -20.89 -10.14
CA HIS A 229 -14.27 -19.56 -10.56
C HIS A 229 -14.36 -19.46 -12.10
N GLU A 230 -15.24 -18.60 -12.60
CA GLU A 230 -15.26 -18.20 -14.01
C GLU A 230 -14.21 -17.10 -14.23
N VAL A 231 -13.21 -17.38 -15.05
CA VAL A 231 -12.12 -16.43 -15.36
C VAL A 231 -12.20 -16.01 -16.81
N ILE A 232 -12.26 -14.69 -17.06
CA ILE A 232 -12.37 -14.13 -18.41
C ILE A 232 -11.38 -12.98 -18.59
N GLU A 233 -10.87 -12.81 -19.80
CA GLU A 233 -10.13 -11.61 -20.20
C GLU A 233 -11.06 -10.41 -20.28
N VAL A 234 -10.63 -9.25 -19.76
CA VAL A 234 -11.37 -7.99 -19.86
C VAL A 234 -10.53 -6.89 -20.48
N GLY A 235 -11.17 -5.97 -21.22
CA GLY A 235 -10.53 -4.81 -21.82
C GLY A 235 -10.27 -3.68 -20.82
N GLY A 236 -9.55 -2.65 -21.28
CA GLY A 236 -9.30 -1.43 -20.49
C GLY A 236 -10.59 -0.69 -20.10
N TRP A 237 -10.47 0.20 -19.13
CA TRP A 237 -11.55 1.08 -18.70
C TRP A 237 -11.68 2.29 -19.66
N PRO A 238 -12.83 2.49 -20.36
CA PRO A 238 -12.95 3.56 -21.35
C PRO A 238 -12.82 4.98 -20.79
N GLU A 239 -13.15 5.18 -19.52
CA GLU A 239 -13.06 6.46 -18.85
C GLU A 239 -11.80 6.57 -17.96
N ALA A 240 -10.72 5.88 -18.31
CA ALA A 240 -9.49 5.84 -17.52
C ALA A 240 -8.90 7.23 -17.26
N GLU A 241 -8.82 8.07 -18.28
CA GLU A 241 -8.33 9.46 -18.19
C GLU A 241 -9.21 10.30 -17.26
N THR A 242 -10.53 10.29 -17.47
CA THR A 242 -11.49 10.99 -16.60
C THR A 242 -11.40 10.51 -15.14
N THR A 243 -11.26 9.20 -14.94
CA THR A 243 -11.10 8.62 -13.60
C THR A 243 -9.81 9.12 -12.91
N PHE A 244 -8.73 9.20 -13.68
CA PHE A 244 -7.45 9.69 -13.15
C PHE A 244 -7.45 11.19 -12.88
N ASP A 245 -8.18 11.98 -13.68
CA ASP A 245 -8.41 13.40 -13.42
C ASP A 245 -9.18 13.63 -12.12
N HIS A 246 -10.27 12.89 -11.89
CA HIS A 246 -11.01 12.95 -10.63
C HIS A 246 -10.15 12.50 -9.43
N PHE A 247 -9.34 11.44 -9.59
CA PHE A 247 -8.37 11.03 -8.58
C PHE A 247 -7.38 12.17 -8.28
N THR A 248 -6.80 12.78 -9.30
CA THR A 248 -5.81 13.85 -9.15
C THR A 248 -6.41 15.10 -8.51
N ASN A 249 -7.65 15.47 -8.85
CA ASN A 249 -8.37 16.56 -8.20
C ASN A 249 -8.50 16.33 -6.69
N LEU A 250 -9.03 15.16 -6.27
CA LEU A 250 -9.18 14.81 -4.85
C LEU A 250 -7.82 14.70 -4.14
N PHE A 251 -6.81 14.17 -4.84
CA PHE A 251 -5.48 13.97 -4.28
C PHE A 251 -4.73 15.28 -4.06
N SER A 252 -4.80 16.23 -5.01
CA SER A 252 -4.09 17.50 -4.96
C SER A 252 -4.81 18.57 -4.14
N TYR A 253 -6.14 18.62 -4.18
CA TYR A 253 -6.93 19.64 -3.46
C TYR A 253 -6.62 19.71 -1.97
N ARG A 254 -6.42 18.57 -1.31
CA ARG A 254 -6.04 18.49 0.10
C ARG A 254 -4.71 19.18 0.44
N LEU A 255 -3.89 19.46 -0.57
CA LEU A 255 -2.58 20.07 -0.41
C LEU A 255 -2.61 21.59 -0.61
N ALA A 256 -3.72 22.16 -1.06
CA ALA A 256 -3.84 23.59 -1.36
C ALA A 256 -3.47 24.50 -0.17
N GLU A 257 -3.76 24.06 1.07
CA GLU A 257 -3.52 24.81 2.31
C GLU A 257 -2.19 24.46 3.01
N LEU A 258 -1.28 23.72 2.35
CA LEU A 258 0.02 23.41 2.94
C LEU A 258 0.86 24.67 3.15
N GLU A 259 1.39 24.82 4.36
CA GLU A 259 2.25 25.97 4.73
C GLU A 259 3.72 25.75 4.34
N HIS A 260 4.20 24.51 4.46
CA HIS A 260 5.59 24.14 4.12
C HIS A 260 5.55 23.09 3.02
N TYR A 261 6.17 23.40 1.89
CA TYR A 261 6.17 22.51 0.72
C TYR A 261 7.47 22.70 -0.06
N ASP A 262 7.88 21.62 -0.69
CA ASP A 262 9.07 21.57 -1.55
C ASP A 262 8.84 20.48 -2.61
N TYR A 263 9.52 20.59 -3.74
CA TYR A 263 9.60 19.60 -4.79
C TYR A 263 8.22 19.11 -5.28
N ILE A 264 7.88 17.81 -5.11
CA ILE A 264 6.61 17.25 -5.60
C ILE A 264 5.40 17.76 -4.78
N ALA A 265 5.59 18.06 -3.50
CA ALA A 265 4.54 18.66 -2.67
C ALA A 265 4.16 20.06 -3.16
N GLU A 266 5.15 20.88 -3.58
CA GLU A 266 4.91 22.19 -4.18
C GLU A 266 4.14 22.06 -5.49
N TRP A 267 4.59 21.20 -6.40
CA TRP A 267 3.94 20.99 -7.68
C TRP A 267 2.50 20.47 -7.55
N LEU A 268 2.23 19.53 -6.64
CA LEU A 268 0.88 19.05 -6.37
C LEU A 268 0.01 20.10 -5.68
N ARG A 269 0.60 20.91 -4.77
CA ARG A 269 -0.10 22.03 -4.15
C ARG A 269 -0.53 23.07 -5.19
N GLU A 270 0.35 23.44 -6.10
CA GLU A 270 0.01 24.36 -7.21
C GLU A 270 -1.16 23.83 -8.03
N LYS A 271 -1.19 22.54 -8.33
CA LYS A 271 -2.36 21.91 -8.98
C LYS A 271 -3.61 22.03 -8.10
N GLY A 272 -3.50 21.73 -6.82
CA GLY A 272 -4.62 21.80 -5.87
C GLY A 272 -5.22 23.19 -5.72
N LEU A 273 -4.41 24.26 -5.83
CA LEU A 273 -4.90 25.65 -5.83
C LEU A 273 -5.79 25.99 -7.02
N HIS A 274 -5.70 25.25 -8.12
CA HIS A 274 -6.53 25.44 -9.31
C HIS A 274 -7.79 24.56 -9.31
N VAL A 275 -7.91 23.61 -8.36
CA VAL A 275 -9.11 22.77 -8.24
C VAL A 275 -10.18 23.54 -7.49
N THR A 276 -11.32 23.75 -8.13
CA THR A 276 -12.45 24.46 -7.52
C THR A 276 -13.25 23.53 -6.59
N ALA A 277 -13.98 24.13 -5.65
CA ALA A 277 -14.89 23.37 -4.77
C ALA A 277 -16.00 22.63 -5.56
N GLU A 278 -16.35 23.11 -6.76
CA GLU A 278 -17.28 22.43 -7.66
C GLU A 278 -16.67 21.15 -8.24
N GLN A 279 -15.45 21.22 -8.78
CA GLN A 279 -14.69 20.06 -9.26
C GLN A 279 -14.46 19.01 -8.18
N VAL A 280 -14.26 19.42 -6.92
CA VAL A 280 -14.17 18.48 -5.78
C VAL A 280 -15.49 17.74 -5.61
N ARG A 281 -16.64 18.45 -5.57
CA ARG A 281 -17.96 17.81 -5.45
C ARG A 281 -18.30 16.88 -6.60
N GLU A 282 -17.91 17.27 -7.83
CA GLU A 282 -18.05 16.41 -9.02
C GLU A 282 -17.20 15.15 -8.87
N SER A 283 -15.94 15.29 -8.43
CA SER A 283 -15.03 14.17 -8.24
C SER A 283 -15.50 13.21 -7.13
N GLU A 284 -16.03 13.76 -6.03
CA GLU A 284 -16.66 12.96 -4.97
C GLU A 284 -17.92 12.23 -5.46
N THR A 285 -18.72 12.86 -6.32
CA THR A 285 -19.93 12.26 -6.91
C THR A 285 -19.54 11.14 -7.87
N TYR A 286 -18.54 11.38 -8.72
CA TYR A 286 -17.98 10.37 -9.60
C TYR A 286 -17.45 9.16 -8.81
N ALA A 287 -16.66 9.40 -7.77
CA ALA A 287 -16.09 8.36 -6.91
C ALA A 287 -17.18 7.45 -6.30
N ARG A 288 -18.26 8.03 -5.78
CA ARG A 288 -19.37 7.27 -5.17
C ARG A 288 -20.07 6.31 -6.13
N THR A 289 -20.02 6.55 -7.43
CA THR A 289 -20.69 5.71 -8.44
C THR A 289 -19.73 4.78 -9.17
N LEU A 290 -18.43 5.01 -9.04
CA LEU A 290 -17.42 4.36 -9.88
C LEU A 290 -17.40 2.85 -9.71
N GLN A 291 -17.44 2.33 -8.48
CA GLN A 291 -17.41 0.88 -8.24
C GLN A 291 -18.54 0.14 -8.99
N ALA A 292 -19.76 0.64 -8.88
CA ALA A 292 -20.91 0.06 -9.58
C ALA A 292 -20.79 0.13 -11.11
N ARG A 293 -20.25 1.24 -11.63
CA ARG A 293 -20.01 1.42 -13.07
C ARG A 293 -18.92 0.48 -13.60
N LEU A 294 -17.86 0.25 -12.84
CA LEU A 294 -16.82 -0.73 -13.16
C LEU A 294 -17.40 -2.15 -13.17
N ALA A 295 -18.20 -2.50 -12.16
CA ALA A 295 -18.87 -3.80 -12.08
C ALA A 295 -19.84 -4.03 -13.27
N GLU A 296 -20.61 -3.01 -13.65
CA GLU A 296 -21.50 -3.07 -14.81
C GLU A 296 -20.72 -3.19 -16.13
N HIS A 297 -19.63 -2.40 -16.29
CA HIS A 297 -18.82 -2.38 -17.51
C HIS A 297 -18.16 -3.73 -17.79
N TRP A 298 -17.49 -4.31 -16.79
CA TRP A 298 -16.76 -5.57 -16.96
C TRP A 298 -17.63 -6.81 -16.70
N GLY A 299 -18.73 -6.66 -15.99
CA GLY A 299 -19.63 -7.77 -15.65
C GLY A 299 -18.95 -8.86 -14.81
N VAL A 300 -18.01 -8.49 -13.93
CA VAL A 300 -17.24 -9.40 -13.07
C VAL A 300 -17.29 -8.96 -11.60
N ASP A 301 -16.97 -9.87 -10.69
CA ASP A 301 -16.94 -9.61 -9.25
C ASP A 301 -15.60 -8.99 -8.81
N VAL A 302 -14.50 -9.42 -9.45
CA VAL A 302 -13.14 -9.06 -9.09
C VAL A 302 -12.30 -8.86 -10.34
N ILE A 303 -11.37 -7.91 -10.27
CA ILE A 303 -10.30 -7.73 -11.25
C ILE A 303 -9.02 -8.37 -10.72
N LEU A 304 -8.41 -9.24 -11.52
CA LEU A 304 -7.08 -9.79 -11.34
C LEU A 304 -6.13 -9.08 -12.30
N ASN A 305 -5.09 -8.42 -11.78
CA ASN A 305 -4.11 -7.68 -12.56
C ASN A 305 -2.73 -7.69 -11.88
N PRO A 306 -1.65 -7.23 -12.53
CA PRO A 306 -0.39 -6.98 -11.84
C PRO A 306 -0.54 -5.84 -10.81
N THR A 307 0.16 -5.90 -9.67
CA THR A 307 0.19 -4.77 -8.72
C THR A 307 1.07 -3.64 -9.25
N ILE A 308 2.22 -3.99 -9.83
CA ILE A 308 3.23 -3.09 -10.41
C ILE A 308 3.58 -3.59 -11.81
N ALA A 309 3.99 -2.69 -12.71
CA ALA A 309 4.26 -3.04 -14.11
C ALA A 309 5.62 -3.68 -14.33
N SER A 310 6.56 -3.48 -13.42
CA SER A 310 7.95 -3.96 -13.54
C SER A 310 8.60 -4.15 -12.17
N ASP A 311 9.76 -4.75 -12.16
CA ASP A 311 10.63 -4.81 -10.98
C ASP A 311 10.82 -3.40 -10.38
N PRO A 312 11.01 -3.30 -9.03
CA PRO A 312 11.17 -2.00 -8.39
C PRO A 312 12.30 -1.18 -9.04
N PRO A 313 12.10 0.11 -9.32
CA PRO A 313 13.13 0.98 -9.86
C PRO A 313 14.32 1.13 -8.91
N ALA A 314 15.47 1.57 -9.45
CA ALA A 314 16.62 1.90 -8.62
C ALA A 314 16.28 3.02 -7.62
N THR A 315 16.91 2.98 -6.44
CA THR A 315 16.86 4.10 -5.48
C THR A 315 17.29 5.39 -6.18
N GLY A 316 16.55 6.46 -6.02
CA GLY A 316 16.77 7.74 -6.70
C GLY A 316 16.12 7.86 -8.09
N ALA A 317 15.56 6.79 -8.66
CA ALA A 317 15.01 6.84 -10.02
C ALA A 317 13.86 7.85 -10.16
N PHE A 318 13.02 8.00 -9.15
CA PHE A 318 11.94 9.00 -9.15
C PHE A 318 12.42 10.35 -8.65
N THR A 319 13.15 10.39 -7.53
CA THR A 319 13.54 11.62 -6.85
C THR A 319 14.57 12.44 -7.61
N SER A 320 15.24 11.87 -8.62
CA SER A 320 16.13 12.59 -9.54
C SER A 320 15.43 13.35 -10.66
N LEU A 321 14.12 13.09 -10.88
CA LEU A 321 13.33 13.67 -11.96
C LEU A 321 12.68 15.01 -11.52
N PRO A 322 12.37 15.91 -12.45
CA PRO A 322 11.48 17.04 -12.17
C PRO A 322 10.11 16.56 -11.66
N PRO A 323 9.38 17.34 -10.85
CA PRO A 323 8.15 16.88 -10.18
C PRO A 323 7.10 16.26 -11.11
N ALA A 324 6.83 16.89 -12.25
CA ALA A 324 5.84 16.38 -13.22
C ALA A 324 6.28 15.05 -13.86
N GLU A 325 7.58 14.93 -14.20
CA GLU A 325 8.14 13.70 -14.76
C GLU A 325 8.20 12.58 -13.72
N ASN A 326 8.52 12.93 -12.46
CA ASN A 326 8.45 12.01 -11.34
C ASN A 326 7.05 11.42 -11.19
N PHE A 327 6.02 12.27 -11.12
CA PHE A 327 4.63 11.83 -11.00
C PHE A 327 4.19 10.92 -12.17
N ALA A 328 4.56 11.29 -13.40
CA ALA A 328 4.29 10.47 -14.58
C ALA A 328 5.05 9.13 -14.56
N ALA A 329 6.30 9.11 -14.12
CA ALA A 329 7.09 7.88 -13.99
C ALA A 329 6.50 6.93 -12.95
N GLN A 330 6.00 7.45 -11.84
CA GLN A 330 5.29 6.68 -10.83
C GLN A 330 3.99 6.08 -11.40
N ALA A 331 3.18 6.87 -12.13
CA ALA A 331 1.96 6.38 -12.77
C ALA A 331 2.23 5.25 -13.77
N ARG A 332 3.34 5.30 -14.51
CA ARG A 332 3.77 4.19 -15.39
C ARG A 332 4.19 2.94 -14.64
N TRP A 333 4.81 3.08 -13.48
CA TRP A 333 5.21 1.92 -12.68
C TRP A 333 4.03 1.23 -12.00
N VAL A 334 2.98 2.00 -11.63
CA VAL A 334 1.83 1.50 -10.86
C VAL A 334 0.49 1.88 -11.52
N PRO A 335 0.22 1.41 -12.74
CA PRO A 335 -0.85 1.95 -13.58
C PRO A 335 -2.26 1.45 -13.22
N TRP A 336 -2.48 0.73 -12.13
CA TRP A 336 -3.81 0.17 -11.76
C TRP A 336 -4.29 0.54 -10.36
N THR A 337 -3.39 0.70 -9.39
CA THR A 337 -3.76 0.67 -7.96
C THR A 337 -4.71 1.79 -7.53
N SER A 338 -4.54 3.01 -8.06
CA SER A 338 -5.36 4.17 -7.70
C SER A 338 -6.83 4.05 -8.13
N LEU A 339 -7.15 3.20 -9.13
CA LEU A 339 -8.54 2.91 -9.53
C LEU A 339 -9.37 2.42 -8.34
N PHE A 340 -8.82 1.54 -7.53
CA PHE A 340 -9.51 0.95 -6.37
C PHE A 340 -9.53 1.89 -5.14
N ASN A 341 -8.72 2.95 -5.14
CA ASN A 341 -8.84 4.01 -4.14
C ASN A 341 -10.02 4.93 -4.44
N ILE A 342 -10.11 5.44 -5.66
CA ILE A 342 -11.20 6.33 -6.06
C ILE A 342 -12.55 5.59 -6.11
N ALA A 343 -12.55 4.29 -6.46
CA ALA A 343 -13.74 3.45 -6.38
C ALA A 343 -14.17 3.08 -4.94
N GLY A 344 -13.33 3.34 -3.95
CA GLY A 344 -13.60 2.96 -2.55
C GLY A 344 -13.54 1.46 -2.27
N SER A 345 -13.17 0.65 -3.26
CA SER A 345 -13.19 -0.82 -3.22
C SER A 345 -12.05 -1.39 -2.39
N CYS A 346 -12.25 -2.54 -1.75
CA CYS A 346 -11.15 -3.30 -1.17
C CYS A 346 -10.25 -3.90 -2.26
N ALA A 347 -8.98 -4.06 -1.93
CA ALA A 347 -8.00 -4.64 -2.84
C ALA A 347 -6.79 -5.21 -2.08
N ILE A 348 -6.16 -6.24 -2.63
CA ILE A 348 -5.02 -6.91 -2.02
C ILE A 348 -3.91 -7.17 -3.03
N SER A 349 -2.67 -7.01 -2.61
CA SER A 349 -1.47 -7.44 -3.34
C SER A 349 -0.87 -8.68 -2.68
N LEU A 350 -0.58 -9.68 -3.48
CA LEU A 350 -0.02 -10.96 -3.05
C LEU A 350 1.30 -11.23 -3.76
N PRO A 351 2.35 -11.69 -3.07
CA PRO A 351 3.57 -12.12 -3.71
C PRO A 351 3.31 -13.39 -4.55
N TRP A 352 3.96 -13.46 -5.72
CA TRP A 352 3.85 -14.60 -6.62
C TRP A 352 5.23 -15.12 -7.01
N PRO A 353 5.54 -16.41 -6.80
CA PRO A 353 6.84 -16.98 -7.14
C PRO A 353 7.15 -16.82 -8.63
N VAL A 354 8.40 -16.51 -8.95
CA VAL A 354 8.88 -16.45 -10.35
C VAL A 354 9.96 -17.51 -10.55
N PRO A 355 9.78 -18.46 -11.48
CA PRO A 355 10.77 -19.46 -11.76
C PRO A 355 12.14 -18.86 -12.11
N GLY A 356 13.19 -19.37 -11.51
CA GLY A 356 14.57 -18.98 -11.82
C GLY A 356 15.10 -17.73 -11.10
N ARG A 357 14.27 -17.07 -10.26
CA ARG A 357 14.74 -15.96 -9.41
C ARG A 357 14.13 -16.02 -7.99
N PRO A 358 14.85 -15.54 -6.95
CA PRO A 358 14.33 -15.54 -5.58
C PRO A 358 13.31 -14.43 -5.32
N GLN A 359 13.31 -13.37 -6.14
CA GLN A 359 12.37 -12.25 -5.96
C GLN A 359 11.04 -12.59 -6.64
N PRO A 360 9.91 -12.47 -5.91
CA PRO A 360 8.60 -12.71 -6.47
C PRO A 360 8.17 -11.58 -7.42
N ALA A 361 7.23 -11.87 -8.29
CA ALA A 361 6.31 -10.89 -8.86
C ALA A 361 5.19 -10.61 -7.86
N ALA A 362 4.17 -9.88 -8.28
CA ALA A 362 3.01 -9.63 -7.45
C ALA A 362 1.73 -9.63 -8.30
N VAL A 363 0.70 -10.30 -7.80
CA VAL A 363 -0.65 -10.25 -8.34
C VAL A 363 -1.55 -9.40 -7.44
N HIS A 364 -2.52 -8.75 -8.05
CA HIS A 364 -3.45 -7.87 -7.38
C HIS A 364 -4.88 -8.34 -7.64
N LEU A 365 -5.67 -8.41 -6.57
CA LEU A 365 -7.11 -8.60 -6.63
C LEU A 365 -7.79 -7.31 -6.19
N GLY A 366 -8.62 -6.72 -7.05
CA GLY A 366 -9.42 -5.55 -6.75
C GLY A 366 -10.91 -5.87 -6.84
N SER A 367 -11.64 -5.66 -5.75
CA SER A 367 -13.06 -5.99 -5.68
C SER A 367 -13.91 -4.99 -6.45
N LEU A 368 -14.96 -5.51 -7.08
CA LEU A 368 -16.05 -4.71 -7.64
C LEU A 368 -17.38 -4.98 -6.92
N THR A 369 -17.56 -6.20 -6.35
CA THR A 369 -18.79 -6.58 -5.68
C THR A 369 -18.59 -7.24 -4.30
N LEU A 370 -17.37 -7.71 -4.00
CA LEU A 370 -17.06 -8.37 -2.73
C LEU A 370 -16.86 -7.37 -1.61
N ASP A 371 -17.17 -7.78 -0.40
CA ASP A 371 -16.71 -7.11 0.81
C ASP A 371 -15.26 -7.51 1.18
N ASP A 372 -14.77 -6.92 2.27
CA ASP A 372 -13.40 -7.13 2.75
C ASP A 372 -13.12 -8.60 3.13
N ALA A 373 -14.09 -9.28 3.76
CA ALA A 373 -13.95 -10.65 4.21
C ALA A 373 -13.97 -11.64 3.03
N GLU A 374 -14.88 -11.44 2.08
CA GLU A 374 -14.97 -12.24 0.86
C GLU A 374 -13.68 -12.11 0.00
N LEU A 375 -13.13 -10.89 -0.12
CA LEU A 375 -11.88 -10.68 -0.85
C LEU A 375 -10.69 -11.36 -0.18
N LEU A 376 -10.59 -11.33 1.15
CA LEU A 376 -9.57 -12.07 1.88
C LEU A 376 -9.74 -13.59 1.74
N ALA A 377 -10.99 -14.09 1.68
CA ALA A 377 -11.26 -15.49 1.42
C ALA A 377 -10.80 -15.94 0.02
N LEU A 378 -11.02 -15.09 -0.99
CA LEU A 378 -10.51 -15.35 -2.34
C LEU A 378 -8.97 -15.32 -2.36
N ALA A 379 -8.36 -14.35 -1.69
CA ALA A 379 -6.91 -14.20 -1.60
C ALA A 379 -6.22 -15.42 -0.96
N ARG A 380 -6.84 -16.08 0.02
CA ARG A 380 -6.36 -17.34 0.62
C ARG A 380 -6.19 -18.47 -0.40
N GLN A 381 -7.02 -18.50 -1.44
CA GLN A 381 -6.92 -19.52 -2.48
C GLN A 381 -5.67 -19.33 -3.35
N LEU A 382 -5.14 -18.10 -3.44
CA LEU A 382 -3.92 -17.77 -4.18
C LEU A 382 -2.66 -17.82 -3.33
N HIS A 383 -2.78 -17.47 -2.04
CA HIS A 383 -1.63 -17.41 -1.15
C HIS A 383 -1.04 -18.81 -0.91
N VAL A 384 0.28 -18.94 -1.07
CA VAL A 384 1.02 -20.20 -0.97
C VAL A 384 1.99 -20.14 0.20
#